data_84ccd1b722ca4ca49e44f3ece11c646d
#
_entry.id   84ccd1b722ca4ca49e44f3ece11c646d
#
_cell.length_a   1.000
_cell.length_b   1.000
_cell.length_c   1.000
_cell.angle_alpha   90.00
_cell.angle_beta   90.00
_cell.angle_gamma   90.00
#
_symmetry.space_group_name_H-M   'P 1'
#
loop_
_entity.id
_entity.type
_entity.pdbx_description
1 polymer ?
#
loop_
_entity_poly.entity_id
_entity_poly.type
_entity_poly.pdbx_seq_one_letter_code
_entity_poly.pdbx_strand_id
1 'polypeptide(L)'
;HYTSTFQTFDLYVEGEAPEATWSEEFNYNGAVDSNTWTHEIGNGEWGWGNGEFQYYTSSLNNVKVEDGVLKITAIREDIAGYEYTSARIITKNKFEFQYGRVDIRAKLPTGSGTWPALWLLGANFNEVGWPACGEIDIMEHWGHDPTVIAGSIHTPMSHGDTWTHGYTTVNDYHEEFHIYSIDWNENRIQSVSYTHLRAHET
;
A
#
# COMPACT_ATOMS: atom_id res chain seq x y z
N HIS A 1 -6.15 -15.90 -10.02
CA HIS A 1 -6.43 -14.83 -9.04
C HIS A 1 -5.22 -14.70 -8.13
N TYR A 2 -4.82 -13.46 -7.86
CA TYR A 2 -3.75 -13.13 -6.91
C TYR A 2 -4.33 -12.14 -5.90
N THR A 3 -4.21 -12.42 -4.61
CA THR A 3 -4.85 -11.63 -3.56
C THR A 3 -3.84 -11.15 -2.55
N SER A 4 -3.78 -9.84 -2.33
CA SER A 4 -3.17 -9.23 -1.16
C SER A 4 -4.19 -9.14 -0.03
N THR A 5 -3.78 -9.42 1.18
CA THR A 5 -4.63 -9.29 2.36
C THR A 5 -3.98 -8.36 3.37
N PHE A 6 -4.77 -7.45 3.93
CA PHE A 6 -4.35 -6.47 4.92
C PHE A 6 -5.20 -6.63 6.17
N GLN A 7 -4.59 -6.66 7.33
CA GLN A 7 -5.29 -6.87 8.58
C GLN A 7 -5.43 -5.61 9.40
N THR A 8 -4.40 -4.78 9.46
CA THR A 8 -4.42 -3.52 10.19
C THR A 8 -3.62 -2.46 9.46
N PHE A 9 -4.02 -1.21 9.65
CA PHE A 9 -3.27 -0.04 9.26
C PHE A 9 -3.26 0.93 10.43
N ASP A 10 -2.11 1.08 11.09
CA ASP A 10 -1.95 1.88 12.28
C ASP A 10 -1.02 3.07 12.05
N LEU A 11 -1.40 4.23 12.55
CA LEU A 11 -0.57 5.42 12.58
C LEU A 11 -0.33 5.87 14.02
N TYR A 12 0.94 6.05 14.36
CA TYR A 12 1.39 6.58 15.64
C TYR A 12 2.10 7.92 15.45
N VAL A 13 1.73 8.92 16.22
CA VAL A 13 2.40 10.21 16.23
C VAL A 13 3.53 10.21 17.25
N GLU A 14 4.68 10.80 16.89
CA GLU A 14 5.88 10.83 17.75
C GLU A 14 5.58 11.57 19.06
N GLY A 15 5.88 10.92 20.20
CA GLY A 15 5.81 11.49 21.56
C GLY A 15 4.64 11.04 22.42
N GLU A 16 3.68 10.28 21.90
CA GLU A 16 2.60 9.66 22.69
C GLU A 16 2.76 8.13 22.74
N ALA A 17 2.60 7.56 23.92
CA ALA A 17 2.65 6.10 24.11
C ALA A 17 1.26 5.49 23.92
N PRO A 18 1.14 4.28 23.67
CA PRO A 18 1.08 3.39 22.53
C PRO A 18 -0.31 3.27 21.88
N GLU A 19 -1.19 4.27 21.93
CA GLU A 19 -2.47 4.24 21.20
C GLU A 19 -2.29 4.90 19.83
N ALA A 20 -2.71 4.20 18.78
CA ALA A 20 -2.69 4.73 17.43
C ALA A 20 -3.57 5.99 17.35
N THR A 21 -3.06 7.06 16.74
CA THR A 21 -3.82 8.29 16.47
C THR A 21 -4.96 8.02 15.48
N TRP A 22 -4.75 7.07 14.60
CA TRP A 22 -5.72 6.57 13.63
C TRP A 22 -5.42 5.11 13.33
N SER A 23 -6.46 4.30 13.18
CA SER A 23 -6.36 2.91 12.76
C SER A 23 -7.51 2.49 11.86
N GLU A 24 -7.26 1.51 11.00
CA GLU A 24 -8.26 0.79 10.23
C GLU A 24 -8.05 -0.71 10.43
N GLU A 25 -8.96 -1.32 11.15
CA GLU A 25 -8.87 -2.72 11.59
C GLU A 25 -9.69 -3.68 10.71
N PHE A 26 -10.42 -3.16 9.73
CA PHE A 26 -11.30 -3.93 8.84
C PHE A 26 -12.29 -4.86 9.59
N ASN A 27 -12.83 -4.41 10.73
CA ASN A 27 -13.74 -5.17 11.59
C ASN A 27 -15.20 -5.20 11.08
N TYR A 28 -15.37 -5.30 9.77
CA TYR A 28 -16.67 -5.37 9.10
C TYR A 28 -16.58 -6.30 7.87
N ASN A 29 -17.69 -6.50 7.14
CA ASN A 29 -17.70 -7.27 5.89
C ASN A 29 -18.35 -6.46 4.77
N GLY A 30 -17.87 -6.63 3.53
CA GLY A 30 -18.42 -6.01 2.34
C GLY A 30 -17.48 -5.02 1.68
N ALA A 31 -18.02 -3.93 1.14
CA ALA A 31 -17.22 -2.87 0.52
C ALA A 31 -16.40 -2.12 1.60
N VAL A 32 -15.28 -1.55 1.20
CA VAL A 32 -14.51 -0.67 2.08
C VAL A 32 -15.32 0.54 2.51
N ASP A 33 -15.10 1.01 3.74
CA ASP A 33 -15.81 2.19 4.27
C ASP A 33 -15.49 3.43 3.40
N SER A 34 -16.53 3.95 2.77
CA SER A 34 -16.42 5.13 1.91
C SER A 34 -16.14 6.43 2.66
N ASN A 35 -16.20 6.46 3.99
CA ASN A 35 -15.73 7.61 4.78
C ASN A 35 -14.20 7.62 4.88
N THR A 36 -13.58 6.46 4.85
CA THR A 36 -12.11 6.29 4.96
C THR A 36 -11.45 6.13 3.60
N TRP A 37 -12.04 5.37 2.70
CA TRP A 37 -11.43 4.97 1.44
C TRP A 37 -12.16 5.50 0.21
N THR A 38 -11.41 5.85 -0.81
CA THR A 38 -11.90 6.16 -2.16
C THR A 38 -11.29 5.17 -3.13
N HIS A 39 -12.10 4.62 -4.04
CA HIS A 39 -11.60 3.80 -5.16
C HIS A 39 -11.07 4.70 -6.27
N GLU A 40 -9.89 4.42 -6.75
CA GLU A 40 -9.46 4.90 -8.05
C GLU A 40 -9.88 3.88 -9.12
N ILE A 41 -10.49 4.37 -10.19
CA ILE A 41 -11.11 3.53 -11.22
C ILE A 41 -10.41 3.77 -12.56
N GLY A 42 -10.17 2.70 -13.30
CA GLY A 42 -9.59 2.79 -14.62
C GLY A 42 -8.14 2.32 -14.70
N ASN A 43 -7.48 2.70 -15.78
CA ASN A 43 -6.05 2.41 -16.00
C ASN A 43 -5.17 3.66 -15.88
N GLY A 44 -5.76 4.81 -15.51
CA GLY A 44 -5.05 6.08 -15.42
C GLY A 44 -4.46 6.54 -16.75
N GLU A 45 -3.59 7.53 -16.70
CA GLU A 45 -2.80 7.96 -17.83
C GLU A 45 -1.56 7.09 -17.95
N TRP A 46 -1.35 6.46 -19.12
CA TRP A 46 -0.21 5.57 -19.37
C TRP A 46 -0.05 4.41 -18.38
N GLY A 47 -1.17 3.77 -17.97
CA GLY A 47 -1.11 2.73 -16.94
C GLY A 47 -0.57 3.29 -15.63
N TRP A 48 -1.19 4.36 -15.14
CA TRP A 48 -0.81 5.09 -13.92
C TRP A 48 0.63 5.62 -13.93
N GLY A 49 1.18 5.92 -15.13
CA GLY A 49 2.56 6.36 -15.30
C GLY A 49 3.59 5.23 -15.35
N ASN A 50 3.20 3.99 -15.12
CA ASN A 50 4.09 2.82 -14.97
C ASN A 50 3.91 1.77 -16.09
N GLY A 51 2.99 2.00 -17.04
CA GLY A 51 2.67 0.99 -18.06
C GLY A 51 1.93 -0.22 -17.49
N GLU A 52 1.17 -0.04 -16.42
CA GLU A 52 0.41 -1.10 -15.74
C GLU A 52 -0.71 -1.63 -16.65
N PHE A 53 -0.94 -2.94 -16.62
CA PHE A 53 -1.85 -3.64 -17.54
C PHE A 53 -3.27 -3.78 -17.04
N GLN A 54 -3.54 -3.59 -15.75
CA GLN A 54 -4.86 -3.79 -15.16
C GLN A 54 -5.74 -2.53 -15.29
N TYR A 55 -7.04 -2.80 -15.25
CA TYR A 55 -8.07 -1.81 -15.02
C TYR A 55 -8.51 -1.90 -13.55
N TYR A 56 -8.41 -0.83 -12.78
CA TYR A 56 -8.88 -0.80 -11.39
C TYR A 56 -10.38 -0.64 -11.32
N THR A 57 -11.02 -1.39 -10.43
CA THR A 57 -12.46 -1.40 -10.21
C THR A 57 -12.82 -1.24 -8.74
N SER A 58 -14.09 -0.96 -8.45
CA SER A 58 -14.68 -1.03 -7.12
C SER A 58 -15.49 -2.34 -6.89
N SER A 59 -15.34 -3.32 -7.77
CA SER A 59 -16.02 -4.61 -7.65
C SER A 59 -15.60 -5.35 -6.39
N LEU A 60 -16.56 -5.96 -5.70
CA LEU A 60 -16.28 -6.85 -4.57
C LEU A 60 -15.46 -8.09 -4.96
N ASN A 61 -15.32 -8.39 -6.24
CA ASN A 61 -14.39 -9.40 -6.72
C ASN A 61 -12.93 -8.94 -6.64
N ASN A 62 -12.69 -7.62 -6.82
CA ASN A 62 -11.35 -7.05 -6.75
C ASN A 62 -11.00 -6.51 -5.37
N VAL A 63 -11.97 -5.94 -4.63
CA VAL A 63 -11.71 -5.34 -3.32
C VAL A 63 -12.88 -5.53 -2.39
N LYS A 64 -12.64 -6.12 -1.23
CA LYS A 64 -13.63 -6.30 -0.17
C LYS A 64 -12.97 -6.48 1.18
N VAL A 65 -13.72 -6.19 2.22
CA VAL A 65 -13.42 -6.60 3.59
C VAL A 65 -14.18 -7.88 3.89
N GLU A 66 -13.50 -8.89 4.38
CA GLU A 66 -14.06 -10.19 4.72
C GLU A 66 -13.20 -10.89 5.78
N ASP A 67 -13.83 -11.39 6.82
CA ASP A 67 -13.18 -12.10 7.93
C ASP A 67 -12.08 -11.28 8.63
N GLY A 68 -12.32 -9.99 8.85
CA GLY A 68 -11.37 -9.11 9.54
C GLY A 68 -10.14 -8.73 8.71
N VAL A 69 -10.22 -8.87 7.38
CA VAL A 69 -9.13 -8.46 6.49
C VAL A 69 -9.64 -7.77 5.24
N LEU A 70 -8.92 -6.77 4.77
CA LEU A 70 -9.07 -6.24 3.43
C LEU A 70 -8.42 -7.21 2.43
N LYS A 71 -9.15 -7.60 1.41
CA LYS A 71 -8.68 -8.44 0.30
C LYS A 71 -8.67 -7.62 -0.99
N ILE A 72 -7.50 -7.46 -1.61
CA ILE A 72 -7.36 -6.90 -2.96
C ILE A 72 -6.91 -8.01 -3.88
N THR A 73 -7.70 -8.29 -4.92
CA THR A 73 -7.52 -9.43 -5.81
C THR A 73 -7.33 -8.96 -7.24
N ALA A 74 -6.19 -9.32 -7.83
CA ALA A 74 -5.97 -9.19 -9.27
C ALA A 74 -6.60 -10.40 -10.00
N ILE A 75 -7.41 -10.12 -11.02
CA ILE A 75 -8.18 -11.12 -11.76
C ILE A 75 -7.86 -10.99 -13.24
N ARG A 76 -7.71 -12.11 -13.94
CA ARG A 76 -7.68 -12.12 -15.39
C ARG A 76 -9.12 -12.15 -15.90
N GLU A 77 -9.58 -11.02 -16.38
CA GLU A 77 -10.90 -10.83 -16.97
C GLU A 77 -10.89 -9.61 -17.89
N ASP A 78 -11.70 -9.64 -18.94
CA ASP A 78 -11.76 -8.55 -19.91
C ASP A 78 -12.73 -7.46 -19.44
N ILE A 79 -12.21 -6.29 -19.09
CA ILE A 79 -13.01 -5.09 -18.76
C ILE A 79 -12.43 -3.88 -19.49
N ALA A 80 -13.27 -3.14 -20.19
CA ALA A 80 -12.92 -1.90 -20.87
C ALA A 80 -11.73 -2.04 -21.86
N GLY A 81 -11.48 -3.24 -22.38
CA GLY A 81 -10.38 -3.53 -23.31
C GLY A 81 -9.06 -3.90 -22.61
N TYR A 82 -9.07 -4.08 -21.29
CA TYR A 82 -7.96 -4.56 -20.48
C TYR A 82 -8.19 -6.02 -20.08
N GLU A 83 -7.11 -6.83 -20.07
CA GLU A 83 -7.18 -8.27 -19.77
C GLU A 83 -7.10 -8.60 -18.28
N TYR A 84 -6.85 -7.61 -17.43
CA TYR A 84 -6.71 -7.77 -15.99
C TYR A 84 -7.47 -6.69 -15.25
N THR A 85 -8.02 -7.06 -14.11
CA THR A 85 -8.61 -6.12 -13.14
C THR A 85 -7.93 -6.26 -11.78
N SER A 86 -7.96 -5.19 -11.00
CA SER A 86 -7.49 -5.16 -9.62
C SER A 86 -8.18 -4.00 -8.89
N ALA A 87 -7.66 -3.57 -7.76
CA ALA A 87 -8.15 -2.39 -7.07
C ALA A 87 -7.01 -1.53 -6.53
N ARG A 88 -7.29 -0.22 -6.47
CA ARG A 88 -6.47 0.80 -5.82
C ARG A 88 -7.38 1.68 -4.99
N ILE A 89 -7.11 1.77 -3.69
CA ILE A 89 -7.88 2.56 -2.75
C ILE A 89 -6.97 3.57 -2.05
N ILE A 90 -7.50 4.75 -1.78
CA ILE A 90 -6.75 5.88 -1.23
C ILE A 90 -7.54 6.60 -0.15
N THR A 91 -6.84 7.28 0.76
CA THR A 91 -7.43 8.12 1.82
C THR A 91 -7.47 9.61 1.47
N LYS A 92 -7.18 9.98 0.22
CA LYS A 92 -7.13 11.38 -0.24
C LYS A 92 -8.35 12.19 0.16
N ASN A 93 -8.17 13.37 0.76
CA ASN A 93 -9.19 14.26 1.30
C ASN A 93 -10.04 13.65 2.45
N LYS A 94 -9.58 12.55 3.06
CA LYS A 94 -10.26 11.87 4.16
C LYS A 94 -9.35 11.74 5.38
N PHE A 95 -8.16 11.22 5.16
CA PHE A 95 -7.13 11.13 6.19
C PHE A 95 -5.76 11.46 5.60
N GLU A 96 -5.12 12.46 6.17
CA GLU A 96 -3.79 12.96 5.78
C GLU A 96 -2.98 13.24 7.04
N PHE A 97 -1.67 13.04 6.96
CA PHE A 97 -0.77 13.28 8.08
C PHE A 97 0.61 13.74 7.59
N GLN A 98 1.37 14.33 8.49
CA GLN A 98 2.77 14.63 8.28
C GLN A 98 3.55 14.19 9.52
N TYR A 99 4.55 13.34 9.30
CA TYR A 99 5.36 12.70 10.33
C TYR A 99 4.60 11.69 11.19
N GLY A 100 5.34 10.77 11.75
CA GLY A 100 4.84 9.72 12.61
C GLY A 100 5.30 8.33 12.16
N ARG A 101 4.80 7.31 12.85
CA ARG A 101 5.02 5.92 12.50
C ARG A 101 3.78 5.35 11.85
N VAL A 102 3.97 4.66 10.74
CA VAL A 102 2.93 3.88 10.05
C VAL A 102 3.29 2.42 10.14
N ASP A 103 2.37 1.59 10.61
CA ASP A 103 2.47 0.14 10.61
C ASP A 103 1.33 -0.46 9.78
N ILE A 104 1.66 -1.28 8.78
CA ILE A 104 0.68 -1.96 7.95
C ILE A 104 0.95 -3.46 8.00
N ARG A 105 -0.03 -4.22 8.48
CA ARG A 105 0.06 -5.67 8.55
C ARG A 105 -0.54 -6.28 7.28
N ALA A 106 0.29 -6.87 6.45
CA ALA A 106 -0.10 -7.38 5.15
C ALA A 106 0.52 -8.75 4.83
N LYS A 107 -0.21 -9.51 4.00
CA LYS A 107 0.27 -10.71 3.33
C LYS A 107 0.18 -10.50 1.82
N LEU A 108 1.28 -10.74 1.11
CA LEU A 108 1.42 -10.37 -0.28
C LEU A 108 1.07 -11.53 -1.23
N PRO A 109 0.67 -11.24 -2.47
CA PRO A 109 0.38 -12.28 -3.47
C PRO A 109 1.67 -12.87 -4.03
N THR A 110 1.55 -14.07 -4.58
CA THR A 110 2.58 -14.68 -5.42
C THR A 110 2.26 -14.49 -6.89
N GLY A 111 3.26 -14.67 -7.75
CA GLY A 111 3.09 -14.78 -9.20
C GLY A 111 3.78 -13.66 -9.97
N SER A 112 4.49 -14.06 -11.03
CA SER A 112 5.15 -13.12 -11.94
C SER A 112 4.14 -12.15 -12.55
N GLY A 113 4.47 -10.86 -12.52
CA GLY A 113 3.61 -9.77 -12.98
C GLY A 113 2.74 -9.14 -11.90
N THR A 114 2.72 -9.65 -10.66
CA THR A 114 2.12 -8.92 -9.53
C THR A 114 3.04 -7.81 -9.03
N TRP A 115 2.43 -6.70 -8.63
CA TRP A 115 3.14 -5.55 -8.06
C TRP A 115 2.26 -4.89 -6.96
N PRO A 116 2.13 -5.54 -5.80
CA PRO A 116 1.48 -4.92 -4.66
C PRO A 116 2.35 -3.79 -4.08
N ALA A 117 1.72 -2.70 -3.67
CA ALA A 117 2.37 -1.57 -3.04
C ALA A 117 1.57 -1.01 -1.85
N LEU A 118 2.30 -0.59 -0.82
CA LEU A 118 1.83 0.20 0.32
C LEU A 118 2.61 1.50 0.30
N TRP A 119 1.94 2.63 0.09
CA TRP A 119 2.63 3.87 -0.24
C TRP A 119 1.86 5.12 0.13
N LEU A 120 2.56 6.23 0.19
CA LEU A 120 2.05 7.56 0.51
C LEU A 120 2.37 8.52 -0.63
N LEU A 121 1.43 9.38 -0.95
CA LEU A 121 1.61 10.43 -1.95
C LEU A 121 1.32 11.79 -1.32
N GLY A 122 2.10 12.81 -1.67
CA GLY A 122 1.91 14.15 -1.12
C GLY A 122 0.52 14.71 -1.40
N ALA A 123 -0.16 15.21 -0.36
CA ALA A 123 -1.53 15.73 -0.43
C ALA A 123 -1.69 16.87 -1.45
N ASN A 124 -0.61 17.59 -1.74
CA ASN A 124 -0.54 18.67 -2.73
C ASN A 124 -0.31 18.19 -4.17
N PHE A 125 -0.46 16.89 -4.45
CA PHE A 125 -0.27 16.32 -5.80
C PHE A 125 -0.99 17.09 -6.89
N ASN A 126 -2.24 17.50 -6.66
CA ASN A 126 -3.02 18.23 -7.65
C ASN A 126 -2.47 19.62 -7.98
N GLU A 127 -1.65 20.20 -7.10
CA GLU A 127 -1.08 21.54 -7.24
C GLU A 127 0.29 21.50 -7.92
N VAL A 128 1.13 20.54 -7.52
CA VAL A 128 2.54 20.52 -7.93
C VAL A 128 2.91 19.32 -8.80
N GLY A 129 2.04 18.29 -8.87
CA GLY A 129 2.29 17.06 -9.63
C GLY A 129 3.40 16.19 -9.04
N TRP A 130 3.58 15.03 -9.65
CA TRP A 130 4.68 14.12 -9.34
C TRP A 130 5.93 14.49 -10.16
N PRO A 131 7.15 14.38 -9.65
CA PRO A 131 7.53 13.94 -8.30
C PRO A 131 7.60 15.08 -7.27
N ALA A 132 7.13 16.28 -7.58
CA ALA A 132 7.26 17.45 -6.71
C ALA A 132 6.41 17.34 -5.43
N CYS A 133 5.33 16.59 -5.45
CA CYS A 133 4.52 16.33 -4.26
C CYS A 133 5.22 15.41 -3.23
N GLY A 134 6.22 14.65 -3.66
CA GLY A 134 6.85 13.59 -2.88
C GLY A 134 6.02 12.29 -2.86
N GLU A 135 6.73 11.16 -2.78
CA GLU A 135 6.16 9.82 -2.63
C GLU A 135 7.03 9.01 -1.69
N ILE A 136 6.42 8.21 -0.83
CA ILE A 136 7.10 7.30 0.09
C ILE A 136 6.46 5.92 -0.09
N ASP A 137 7.25 4.97 -0.61
CA ASP A 137 6.84 3.59 -0.74
C ASP A 137 7.30 2.81 0.49
N ILE A 138 6.33 2.48 1.33
CA ILE A 138 6.58 1.72 2.56
C ILE A 138 6.97 0.29 2.21
N MET A 139 6.29 -0.28 1.20
CA MET A 139 6.52 -1.62 0.69
C MET A 139 6.13 -1.69 -0.78
N GLU A 140 7.02 -2.20 -1.58
CA GLU A 140 6.78 -2.68 -2.93
C GLU A 140 7.33 -4.10 -3.08
N HIS A 141 6.60 -4.91 -3.85
CA HIS A 141 7.03 -6.27 -4.18
C HIS A 141 6.75 -6.59 -5.64
N TRP A 142 7.77 -7.11 -6.32
CA TRP A 142 7.63 -7.56 -7.71
C TRP A 142 7.60 -9.08 -7.76
N GLY A 143 6.50 -9.64 -8.21
CA GLY A 143 6.29 -11.10 -8.21
C GLY A 143 7.25 -11.90 -9.09
N HIS A 144 8.08 -11.25 -9.91
CA HIS A 144 9.18 -11.89 -10.65
C HIS A 144 10.46 -12.01 -9.81
N ASP A 145 10.55 -11.28 -8.69
CA ASP A 145 11.64 -11.38 -7.72
C ASP A 145 11.05 -11.73 -6.34
N PRO A 146 10.75 -13.03 -6.11
CA PRO A 146 9.81 -13.47 -5.08
C PRO A 146 10.43 -13.35 -3.73
N THR A 147 11.30 -12.80 -3.26
CA THR A 147 11.76 -12.64 -1.87
C THR A 147 12.13 -11.20 -1.54
N VAL A 148 12.25 -10.37 -2.56
CA VAL A 148 12.67 -8.99 -2.39
C VAL A 148 11.48 -8.09 -2.10
N ILE A 149 11.60 -7.34 -1.03
CA ILE A 149 10.73 -6.24 -0.64
C ILE A 149 11.54 -4.96 -0.74
N ALA A 150 11.00 -3.97 -1.45
CA ALA A 150 11.60 -2.66 -1.56
C ALA A 150 10.83 -1.61 -0.73
N GLY A 151 11.53 -0.61 -0.28
CA GLY A 151 10.99 0.67 0.14
C GLY A 151 11.72 1.79 -0.59
N SER A 152 11.01 2.84 -0.99
CA SER A 152 11.58 3.90 -1.80
C SER A 152 11.05 5.29 -1.46
N ILE A 153 11.76 6.29 -1.94
CA ILE A 153 11.36 7.69 -1.81
C ILE A 153 11.58 8.37 -3.16
N HIS A 154 10.54 9.05 -3.65
CA HIS A 154 10.62 9.84 -4.86
C HIS A 154 10.45 11.32 -4.54
N THR A 155 11.38 12.12 -5.04
CA THR A 155 11.44 13.58 -4.89
C THR A 155 11.89 14.22 -6.20
N PRO A 156 11.79 15.54 -6.38
CA PRO A 156 12.34 16.18 -7.57
C PRO A 156 13.82 15.91 -7.84
N MET A 157 14.58 15.61 -6.79
CA MET A 157 16.03 15.34 -6.91
C MET A 157 16.37 13.85 -7.08
N SER A 158 15.43 12.96 -6.75
CA SER A 158 15.66 11.51 -6.77
C SER A 158 14.35 10.81 -7.10
N HIS A 159 14.19 10.39 -8.36
CA HIS A 159 13.00 9.68 -8.85
C HIS A 159 13.30 8.93 -10.15
N GLY A 160 12.40 8.08 -10.61
CA GLY A 160 12.60 7.25 -11.79
C GLY A 160 13.89 6.42 -11.65
N ASP A 161 14.76 6.45 -12.63
CA ASP A 161 16.01 5.66 -12.64
C ASP A 161 17.04 6.08 -11.58
N THR A 162 16.82 7.21 -10.90
CA THR A 162 17.73 7.75 -9.87
C THR A 162 17.11 7.76 -8.47
N TRP A 163 16.09 6.96 -8.26
CA TRP A 163 15.34 6.90 -7.02
C TRP A 163 16.13 6.40 -5.80
N THR A 164 15.80 6.91 -4.63
CA THR A 164 16.39 6.45 -3.37
C THR A 164 15.59 5.26 -2.87
N HIS A 165 16.25 4.11 -2.67
CA HIS A 165 15.59 2.87 -2.29
C HIS A 165 16.44 2.00 -1.37
N GLY A 166 15.77 1.08 -0.68
CA GLY A 166 16.37 0.00 0.11
C GLY A 166 15.65 -1.32 -0.14
N TYR A 167 16.36 -2.41 0.00
CA TYR A 167 15.81 -3.76 -0.15
C TYR A 167 15.98 -4.58 1.11
N THR A 168 15.02 -5.47 1.36
CA THR A 168 15.13 -6.53 2.35
C THR A 168 14.59 -7.83 1.79
N THR A 169 14.88 -8.95 2.45
CA THR A 169 14.39 -10.27 2.03
C THR A 169 13.37 -10.79 3.03
N VAL A 170 12.21 -11.21 2.53
CA VAL A 170 11.13 -11.83 3.30
C VAL A 170 10.70 -13.11 2.56
N ASN A 171 11.05 -14.27 3.09
CA ASN A 171 10.87 -15.55 2.38
C ASN A 171 9.43 -16.06 2.42
N ASP A 172 8.68 -15.76 3.47
CA ASP A 172 7.32 -16.23 3.75
C ASP A 172 6.26 -15.14 3.56
N TYR A 173 6.56 -14.12 2.75
CA TYR A 173 5.72 -12.95 2.48
C TYR A 173 4.28 -13.29 2.02
N HIS A 174 4.08 -14.49 1.48
CA HIS A 174 2.82 -14.97 0.95
C HIS A 174 2.12 -16.03 1.82
N GLU A 175 2.83 -16.57 2.81
CA GLU A 175 2.31 -17.56 3.75
C GLU A 175 1.82 -16.90 5.01
N GLU A 176 2.57 -15.92 5.53
CA GLU A 176 2.33 -15.24 6.79
C GLU A 176 2.09 -13.73 6.61
N PHE A 177 1.44 -13.14 7.60
CA PHE A 177 1.32 -11.68 7.68
C PHE A 177 2.58 -11.08 8.28
N HIS A 178 3.11 -10.08 7.59
CA HIS A 178 4.23 -9.26 8.03
C HIS A 178 3.77 -7.83 8.30
N ILE A 179 4.53 -7.11 9.12
CA ILE A 179 4.32 -5.69 9.34
C ILE A 179 5.37 -4.93 8.57
N TYR A 180 4.89 -4.07 7.69
CA TYR A 180 5.68 -3.14 6.92
C TYR A 180 5.48 -1.75 7.52
N SER A 181 6.58 -1.12 7.92
CA SER A 181 6.54 0.11 8.71
C SER A 181 7.45 1.18 8.16
N ILE A 182 7.09 2.43 8.44
CA ILE A 182 8.01 3.57 8.40
C ILE A 182 7.97 4.36 9.70
N ASP A 183 9.13 4.84 10.12
CA ASP A 183 9.28 5.94 11.06
C ASP A 183 9.71 7.18 10.27
N TRP A 184 8.84 8.20 10.24
CA TRP A 184 9.04 9.42 9.48
C TRP A 184 9.03 10.65 10.38
N ASN A 185 10.12 11.42 10.34
CA ASN A 185 10.23 12.74 10.99
C ASN A 185 10.88 13.74 10.01
N GLU A 186 11.06 14.99 10.45
CA GLU A 186 11.60 16.06 9.61
C GLU A 186 13.00 15.78 9.01
N ASN A 187 13.77 14.89 9.62
CA ASN A 187 15.17 14.63 9.27
C ASN A 187 15.38 13.24 8.65
N ARG A 188 14.40 12.33 8.76
CA ARG A 188 14.60 10.92 8.43
C ARG A 188 13.31 10.20 8.08
N ILE A 189 13.39 9.30 7.11
CA ILE A 189 12.45 8.22 6.89
C ILE A 189 13.22 6.91 7.07
N GLN A 190 12.71 6.02 7.91
CA GLN A 190 13.28 4.70 8.13
C GLN A 190 12.22 3.64 7.89
N SER A 191 12.44 2.80 6.88
CA SER A 191 11.62 1.62 6.63
C SER A 191 12.05 0.46 7.51
N VAL A 192 11.09 -0.31 7.99
CA VAL A 192 11.32 -1.49 8.83
C VAL A 192 10.31 -2.57 8.45
N SER A 193 10.77 -3.82 8.35
CA SER A 193 9.90 -4.98 8.18
C SER A 193 10.11 -5.94 9.37
N TYR A 194 9.01 -6.37 9.99
CA TYR A 194 9.02 -7.31 11.11
C TYR A 194 8.13 -8.52 10.83
N THR A 195 8.61 -9.70 11.20
CA THR A 195 7.83 -10.95 11.15
C THR A 195 6.93 -11.18 12.34
N HIS A 196 7.15 -10.48 13.47
CA HIS A 196 6.35 -10.64 14.68
C HIS A 196 6.12 -9.30 15.37
N LEU A 197 4.86 -8.85 15.44
CA LEU A 197 4.42 -8.04 16.57
C LEU A 197 4.21 -8.96 17.77
N ARG A 198 4.74 -8.58 18.94
CA ARG A 198 4.21 -9.12 20.18
C ARG A 198 2.74 -8.72 20.23
N ALA A 199 1.84 -9.70 20.26
CA ALA A 199 0.47 -9.45 20.66
C ALA A 199 0.53 -8.71 22.01
N HIS A 200 -0.08 -7.54 22.09
CA HIS A 200 -0.42 -6.96 23.38
C HIS A 200 -1.50 -7.89 23.94
N GLU A 201 -1.07 -8.82 24.81
CA GLU A 201 -1.97 -9.53 25.69
C GLU A 201 -2.64 -8.48 26.60
N THR A 202 -3.93 -8.30 26.43
CA THR A 202 -4.81 -7.56 27.34
C THR A 202 -5.02 -8.38 28.61
#